data_fd165ba0b70a4b809a647db00de14ae4
#
_entry.id   fd165ba0b70a4b809a647db00de14ae4
#
_cell.length_a   1.000
_cell.length_b   1.000
_cell.length_c   1.000
_cell.angle_alpha   90.00
_cell.angle_beta   90.00
_cell.angle_gamma   90.00
#
_symmetry.space_group_name_H-M   'P 1'
#
loop_
_entity.id
_entity.type
_entity.pdbx_description
1 polymer ?
#
loop_
_entity_poly.entity_id
_entity_poly.type
_entity_poly.pdbx_seq_one_letter_code
_entity_poly.pdbx_strand_id
1 'polypeptide(L)'
;MNYRIIFHTTGKVLLAEAGLLVLPLLVSVLYHERCAWAVLASMAAAAVIGGLLTLLARPRRHTFFNREGYIIVALAWVLLSTVGALPFWFSREIPSYADAFFETVSGFTTTGASILTDVEAMSHGLLFWRSFTHWVGGMGVLVFITMISGSSDRSMNILKAEMPGPVVGKLTPRTRDTARVLYLLYFLITAVLVGMLLLGGMPLFDSLVHAFGTVGTGGFGIKADSIASYSPYIQGVITVFMILCGINFNLYYLLLLRQWRSVLRSDELWTYLGLVVVATGVITLDLRGVYGGLGTCLRQAAFQVGSVITTTGYATADFNVWPGLSRAILFALMFIGGCAGSTAGGLKVSRAMILLRTIRREINRLVHPRRVTAVRCDGKALGSEVQRGVSIYFALYCLCILVAFLCLSGEPFTLETNLSAVVSCFNNVGPGLGAVGPAGSYADYSALSKLLLSMAMLMGRLEIYPMLVALSPSVWRKD
;
A
#
# COMPACT_ATOMS: atom_id res chain seq x y z
N MET A 1 -23.24 12.73 15.88
CA MET A 1 -22.62 12.16 14.66
C MET A 1 -23.49 12.45 13.43
N ASN A 2 -22.90 12.87 12.31
CA ASN A 2 -23.63 13.19 11.08
C ASN A 2 -23.64 12.01 10.10
N TYR A 3 -24.52 11.03 10.32
CA TYR A 3 -24.66 9.83 9.45
C TYR A 3 -24.89 10.17 7.98
N ARG A 4 -25.64 11.27 7.71
CA ARG A 4 -25.94 11.66 6.33
C ARG A 4 -24.70 12.03 5.54
N ILE A 5 -23.73 12.70 6.16
CA ILE A 5 -22.48 13.07 5.48
C ILE A 5 -21.61 11.85 5.23
N ILE A 6 -21.61 10.87 6.16
CA ILE A 6 -20.88 9.62 6.03
C ILE A 6 -21.38 8.87 4.79
N PHE A 7 -22.67 8.54 4.76
CA PHE A 7 -23.25 7.79 3.64
C PHE A 7 -23.22 8.55 2.31
N HIS A 8 -23.44 9.86 2.33
CA HIS A 8 -23.33 10.68 1.12
C HIS A 8 -21.93 10.68 0.53
N THR A 9 -20.90 10.80 1.38
CA THR A 9 -19.50 10.80 0.92
C THR A 9 -19.10 9.41 0.43
N THR A 10 -19.47 8.35 1.16
CA THR A 10 -19.21 6.98 0.75
C THR A 10 -19.93 6.62 -0.55
N GLY A 11 -21.16 7.11 -0.75
CA GLY A 11 -21.87 6.95 -2.02
C GLY A 11 -21.14 7.58 -3.21
N LYS A 12 -20.53 8.76 -3.02
CA LYS A 12 -19.68 9.37 -4.05
C LYS A 12 -18.43 8.54 -4.38
N VAL A 13 -17.88 7.85 -3.39
CA VAL A 13 -16.74 6.92 -3.59
C VAL A 13 -17.16 5.78 -4.52
N LEU A 14 -18.31 5.16 -4.28
CA LEU A 14 -18.84 4.09 -5.13
C LEU A 14 -19.20 4.57 -6.54
N LEU A 15 -19.70 5.79 -6.69
CA LEU A 15 -19.92 6.37 -8.01
C LEU A 15 -18.61 6.60 -8.78
N ALA A 16 -17.54 6.99 -8.08
CA ALA A 16 -16.22 7.10 -8.68
C ALA A 16 -15.69 5.71 -9.09
N GLU A 17 -15.88 4.69 -8.26
CA GLU A 17 -15.53 3.31 -8.60
C GLU A 17 -16.27 2.81 -9.84
N ALA A 18 -17.57 3.09 -9.95
CA ALA A 18 -18.33 2.78 -11.16
C ALA A 18 -17.71 3.44 -12.41
N GLY A 19 -17.22 4.67 -12.30
CA GLY A 19 -16.47 5.32 -13.37
C GLY A 19 -15.13 4.66 -13.68
N LEU A 20 -14.40 4.19 -12.67
CA LEU A 20 -13.12 3.49 -12.85
C LEU A 20 -13.29 2.12 -13.50
N LEU A 21 -14.41 1.42 -13.26
CA LEU A 21 -14.74 0.14 -13.90
C LEU A 21 -14.98 0.24 -15.41
N VAL A 22 -15.11 1.44 -15.97
CA VAL A 22 -15.18 1.64 -17.43
C VAL A 22 -13.89 1.17 -18.12
N LEU A 23 -12.72 1.36 -17.50
CA LEU A 23 -11.45 0.96 -18.11
C LEU A 23 -11.30 -0.57 -18.25
N PRO A 24 -11.48 -1.40 -17.21
CA PRO A 24 -11.46 -2.85 -17.37
C PRO A 24 -12.59 -3.36 -18.26
N LEU A 25 -13.75 -2.68 -18.33
CA LEU A 25 -14.82 -3.00 -19.29
C LEU A 25 -14.32 -2.81 -20.73
N LEU A 26 -13.66 -1.69 -21.02
CA LEU A 26 -13.09 -1.44 -22.35
C LEU A 26 -12.04 -2.51 -22.71
N VAL A 27 -11.17 -2.89 -21.78
CA VAL A 27 -10.19 -3.97 -22.00
C VAL A 27 -10.91 -5.29 -22.31
N SER A 28 -11.91 -5.69 -21.49
CA SER A 28 -12.68 -6.93 -21.71
C SER A 28 -13.36 -6.95 -23.08
N VAL A 29 -13.87 -5.81 -23.55
CA VAL A 29 -14.50 -5.69 -24.87
C VAL A 29 -13.46 -5.77 -26.00
N LEU A 30 -12.30 -5.13 -25.85
CA LEU A 30 -11.21 -5.16 -26.83
C LEU A 30 -10.64 -6.58 -27.02
N TYR A 31 -10.56 -7.36 -25.95
CA TYR A 31 -10.11 -8.77 -25.99
C TYR A 31 -11.24 -9.75 -26.27
N HIS A 32 -12.49 -9.28 -26.51
CA HIS A 32 -13.69 -10.11 -26.76
C HIS A 32 -13.96 -11.16 -25.67
N GLU A 33 -13.73 -10.80 -24.41
CA GLU A 33 -13.84 -11.71 -23.27
C GLU A 33 -15.26 -11.78 -22.69
N ARG A 34 -15.63 -12.95 -22.20
CA ARG A 34 -16.95 -13.15 -21.54
C ARG A 34 -17.11 -12.41 -20.23
N CYS A 35 -16.01 -12.03 -19.56
CA CYS A 35 -16.05 -11.30 -18.29
C CYS A 35 -16.63 -9.88 -18.42
N ALA A 36 -16.76 -9.33 -19.66
CA ALA A 36 -17.30 -7.99 -19.89
C ALA A 36 -18.68 -7.77 -19.25
N TRP A 37 -19.58 -8.78 -19.29
CA TRP A 37 -20.89 -8.67 -18.65
C TRP A 37 -20.79 -8.56 -17.12
N ALA A 38 -19.84 -9.29 -16.49
CA ALA A 38 -19.62 -9.26 -15.06
C ALA A 38 -19.09 -7.89 -14.60
N VAL A 39 -18.18 -7.30 -15.37
CA VAL A 39 -17.69 -5.93 -15.12
C VAL A 39 -18.82 -4.92 -15.28
N LEU A 40 -19.66 -5.05 -16.33
CA LEU A 40 -20.81 -4.17 -16.55
C LEU A 40 -21.84 -4.28 -15.42
N ALA A 41 -22.17 -5.50 -14.98
CA ALA A 41 -23.08 -5.73 -13.87
C ALA A 41 -22.55 -5.13 -12.56
N SER A 42 -21.25 -5.27 -12.30
CA SER A 42 -20.58 -4.68 -11.13
C SER A 42 -20.59 -3.16 -11.18
N MET A 43 -20.33 -2.58 -12.36
CA MET A 43 -20.43 -1.14 -12.59
C MET A 43 -21.84 -0.62 -12.33
N ALA A 44 -22.88 -1.33 -12.81
CA ALA A 44 -24.27 -1.00 -12.54
C ALA A 44 -24.61 -1.07 -11.04
N ALA A 45 -24.15 -2.14 -10.35
CA ALA A 45 -24.34 -2.29 -8.90
C ALA A 45 -23.67 -1.14 -8.13
N ALA A 46 -22.42 -0.80 -8.45
CA ALA A 46 -21.71 0.34 -7.86
C ALA A 46 -22.46 1.67 -8.08
N ALA A 47 -22.94 1.91 -9.31
CA ALA A 47 -23.69 3.11 -9.66
C ALA A 47 -25.04 3.20 -8.92
N VAL A 48 -25.78 2.10 -8.82
CA VAL A 48 -27.06 2.03 -8.12
C VAL A 48 -26.87 2.25 -6.61
N ILE A 49 -25.97 1.50 -5.98
CA ILE A 49 -25.70 1.62 -4.53
C ILE A 49 -25.18 3.03 -4.23
N GLY A 50 -24.18 3.49 -4.98
CA GLY A 50 -23.59 4.82 -4.82
C GLY A 50 -24.60 5.94 -5.05
N GLY A 51 -25.46 5.80 -6.06
CA GLY A 51 -26.55 6.74 -6.36
C GLY A 51 -27.57 6.80 -5.23
N LEU A 52 -28.06 5.66 -4.75
CA LEU A 52 -29.00 5.56 -3.62
C LEU A 52 -28.43 6.22 -2.36
N LEU A 53 -27.19 5.89 -1.98
CA LEU A 53 -26.52 6.47 -0.80
C LEU A 53 -26.36 8.00 -0.95
N THR A 54 -26.04 8.48 -2.14
CA THR A 54 -25.85 9.92 -2.39
C THR A 54 -27.15 10.69 -2.37
N LEU A 55 -28.22 10.13 -2.92
CA LEU A 55 -29.53 10.78 -3.03
C LEU A 55 -30.28 10.75 -1.70
N LEU A 56 -30.33 9.61 -1.02
CA LEU A 56 -31.09 9.41 0.24
C LEU A 56 -30.40 10.10 1.43
N ALA A 57 -29.06 10.19 1.41
CA ALA A 57 -28.28 10.74 2.51
C ALA A 57 -27.80 12.18 2.27
N ARG A 58 -28.56 13.02 1.54
CA ARG A 58 -28.16 14.43 1.32
C ARG A 58 -27.93 15.16 2.64
N PRO A 59 -26.72 15.70 2.90
CA PRO A 59 -26.41 16.36 4.15
C PRO A 59 -27.07 17.74 4.24
N ARG A 60 -27.75 18.00 5.37
CA ARG A 60 -28.32 19.32 5.69
C ARG A 60 -27.27 20.31 6.16
N ARG A 61 -26.21 19.83 6.83
CA ARG A 61 -25.04 20.61 7.27
C ARG A 61 -23.78 19.98 6.69
N HIS A 62 -22.88 20.83 6.27
CA HIS A 62 -21.67 20.40 5.57
C HIS A 62 -20.41 20.35 6.45
N THR A 63 -20.53 20.61 7.73
CA THR A 63 -19.43 20.52 8.70
C THR A 63 -19.37 19.13 9.28
N PHE A 64 -18.16 18.56 9.39
CA PHE A 64 -17.89 17.32 10.08
C PHE A 64 -16.56 17.40 10.85
N PHE A 65 -16.46 16.65 11.93
CA PHE A 65 -15.29 16.59 12.80
C PHE A 65 -14.35 15.47 12.36
N ASN A 66 -13.16 15.40 12.97
CA ASN A 66 -12.17 14.35 12.71
C ASN A 66 -12.74 12.93 12.87
N ARG A 67 -13.65 12.73 13.81
CA ARG A 67 -14.34 11.47 14.10
C ARG A 67 -15.07 10.93 12.86
N GLU A 68 -15.89 11.76 12.21
CA GLU A 68 -16.59 11.39 10.99
C GLU A 68 -15.62 11.11 9.84
N GLY A 69 -14.50 11.86 9.78
CA GLY A 69 -13.45 11.64 8.79
C GLY A 69 -12.86 10.24 8.86
N TYR A 70 -12.51 9.75 10.05
CA TYR A 70 -12.00 8.38 10.23
C TYR A 70 -13.01 7.31 9.83
N ILE A 71 -14.30 7.49 10.18
CA ILE A 71 -15.36 6.55 9.80
C ILE A 71 -15.58 6.55 8.28
N ILE A 72 -15.59 7.72 7.64
CA ILE A 72 -15.72 7.83 6.18
C ILE A 72 -14.60 7.07 5.49
N VAL A 73 -13.35 7.25 5.96
CA VAL A 73 -12.19 6.55 5.40
C VAL A 73 -12.36 5.04 5.54
N ALA A 74 -12.61 4.52 6.74
CA ALA A 74 -12.75 3.10 6.99
C ALA A 74 -13.89 2.47 6.17
N LEU A 75 -15.09 3.08 6.19
CA LEU A 75 -16.25 2.58 5.43
C LEU A 75 -16.03 2.65 3.91
N ALA A 76 -15.40 3.71 3.42
CA ALA A 76 -15.11 3.85 2.00
C ALA A 76 -14.22 2.70 1.50
N TRP A 77 -13.14 2.39 2.23
CA TRP A 77 -12.23 1.31 1.85
C TRP A 77 -12.88 -0.07 1.92
N VAL A 78 -13.67 -0.33 2.96
CA VAL A 78 -14.43 -1.59 3.07
C VAL A 78 -15.44 -1.72 1.93
N LEU A 79 -16.22 -0.67 1.62
CA LEU A 79 -17.23 -0.71 0.58
C LEU A 79 -16.64 -0.77 -0.82
N LEU A 80 -15.54 -0.03 -1.09
CA LEU A 80 -14.77 -0.18 -2.33
C LEU A 80 -14.34 -1.62 -2.54
N SER A 81 -13.76 -2.24 -1.52
CA SER A 81 -13.31 -3.63 -1.63
C SER A 81 -14.47 -4.61 -1.79
N THR A 82 -15.62 -4.33 -1.16
CA THR A 82 -16.83 -5.15 -1.27
C THR A 82 -17.41 -5.08 -2.69
N VAL A 83 -17.52 -3.90 -3.26
CA VAL A 83 -18.07 -3.71 -4.61
C VAL A 83 -17.06 -4.09 -5.68
N GLY A 84 -15.79 -3.73 -5.48
CA GLY A 84 -14.69 -4.08 -6.39
C GLY A 84 -14.39 -5.57 -6.49
N ALA A 85 -14.89 -6.40 -5.56
CA ALA A 85 -14.84 -7.87 -5.63
C ALA A 85 -15.89 -8.47 -6.59
N LEU A 86 -16.96 -7.72 -6.90
CA LEU A 86 -18.06 -8.23 -7.73
C LEU A 86 -17.64 -8.67 -9.14
N PRO A 87 -16.74 -7.98 -9.87
CA PRO A 87 -16.29 -8.44 -11.17
C PRO A 87 -15.70 -9.85 -11.15
N PHE A 88 -14.87 -10.17 -10.15
CA PHE A 88 -14.26 -11.48 -9.96
C PHE A 88 -15.31 -12.56 -9.61
N TRP A 89 -16.25 -12.20 -8.74
CA TRP A 89 -17.29 -13.12 -8.28
C TRP A 89 -18.37 -13.40 -9.35
N PHE A 90 -18.83 -12.37 -10.05
CA PHE A 90 -19.83 -12.52 -11.12
C PHE A 90 -19.28 -13.28 -12.32
N SER A 91 -18.02 -13.06 -12.70
CA SER A 91 -17.38 -13.80 -13.81
C SER A 91 -17.17 -15.29 -13.48
N ARG A 92 -17.23 -15.66 -12.19
CA ARG A 92 -16.89 -17.00 -11.65
C ARG A 92 -15.40 -17.36 -11.78
N GLU A 93 -14.53 -16.43 -12.16
CA GLU A 93 -13.08 -16.68 -12.17
C GLU A 93 -12.52 -16.80 -10.76
N ILE A 94 -13.14 -16.14 -9.77
CA ILE A 94 -12.96 -16.41 -8.35
C ILE A 94 -14.33 -16.79 -7.78
N PRO A 95 -14.64 -18.11 -7.62
CA PRO A 95 -15.98 -18.58 -7.26
C PRO A 95 -16.42 -18.20 -5.85
N SER A 96 -15.46 -18.14 -4.90
CA SER A 96 -15.72 -17.76 -3.51
C SER A 96 -15.72 -16.23 -3.37
N TYR A 97 -16.79 -15.65 -2.81
CA TYR A 97 -16.83 -14.21 -2.54
C TYR A 97 -15.81 -13.78 -1.48
N ALA A 98 -15.50 -14.62 -0.48
CA ALA A 98 -14.47 -14.33 0.50
C ALA A 98 -13.07 -14.20 -0.16
N ASP A 99 -12.80 -15.05 -1.13
CA ASP A 99 -11.56 -15.03 -1.91
C ASP A 99 -11.50 -13.79 -2.84
N ALA A 100 -12.61 -13.49 -3.53
CA ALA A 100 -12.72 -12.28 -4.35
C ALA A 100 -12.56 -11.00 -3.51
N PHE A 101 -13.12 -10.97 -2.30
CA PHE A 101 -12.96 -9.87 -1.35
C PHE A 101 -11.49 -9.75 -0.89
N PHE A 102 -10.84 -10.85 -0.51
CA PHE A 102 -9.42 -10.86 -0.14
C PHE A 102 -8.53 -10.29 -1.25
N GLU A 103 -8.72 -10.79 -2.49
CA GLU A 103 -7.96 -10.34 -3.66
C GLU A 103 -8.15 -8.84 -3.91
N THR A 104 -9.38 -8.36 -3.77
CA THR A 104 -9.72 -6.94 -3.98
C THR A 104 -9.21 -6.04 -2.87
N VAL A 105 -9.31 -6.48 -1.61
CA VAL A 105 -8.68 -5.77 -0.47
C VAL A 105 -7.18 -5.68 -0.70
N SER A 106 -6.53 -6.79 -1.05
CA SER A 106 -5.11 -6.83 -1.39
C SER A 106 -4.79 -5.86 -2.55
N GLY A 107 -5.67 -5.78 -3.54
CA GLY A 107 -5.58 -4.83 -4.64
C GLY A 107 -5.60 -3.38 -4.19
N PHE A 108 -6.67 -2.93 -3.57
CA PHE A 108 -6.82 -1.53 -3.13
C PHE A 108 -5.83 -1.14 -2.04
N THR A 109 -5.50 -2.02 -1.10
CA THR A 109 -4.51 -1.74 -0.06
C THR A 109 -3.07 -1.84 -0.56
N THR A 110 -2.89 -2.14 -1.86
CA THR A 110 -1.57 -2.28 -2.48
C THR A 110 -0.68 -3.32 -1.78
N THR A 111 -1.30 -4.40 -1.31
CA THR A 111 -0.58 -5.45 -0.59
C THR A 111 0.07 -6.47 -1.54
N GLY A 112 -0.65 -6.91 -2.58
CA GLY A 112 -0.13 -7.91 -3.51
C GLY A 112 -0.21 -9.37 -3.04
N ALA A 113 -0.82 -9.64 -1.88
CA ALA A 113 -1.15 -10.99 -1.43
C ALA A 113 -2.26 -11.57 -2.31
N SER A 114 -2.08 -12.77 -2.85
CA SER A 114 -3.02 -13.38 -3.80
C SER A 114 -3.50 -14.75 -3.36
N ILE A 115 -4.78 -15.02 -3.65
CA ILE A 115 -5.36 -16.37 -3.52
C ILE A 115 -5.27 -17.15 -4.83
N LEU A 116 -4.81 -16.53 -5.91
CA LEU A 116 -4.72 -17.19 -7.20
C LEU A 116 -3.57 -18.19 -7.21
N THR A 117 -3.84 -19.38 -7.67
CA THR A 117 -2.83 -20.42 -7.92
C THR A 117 -2.37 -20.42 -9.38
N ASP A 118 -3.25 -19.98 -10.28
CA ASP A 118 -2.96 -19.79 -11.70
C ASP A 118 -3.44 -18.40 -12.13
N VAL A 119 -2.51 -17.47 -12.19
CA VAL A 119 -2.80 -16.06 -12.60
C VAL A 119 -3.00 -15.95 -14.11
N GLU A 120 -2.34 -16.81 -14.88
CA GLU A 120 -2.33 -16.74 -16.36
C GLU A 120 -3.66 -17.19 -16.97
N ALA A 121 -4.45 -17.98 -16.23
CA ALA A 121 -5.78 -18.40 -16.64
C ALA A 121 -6.84 -17.30 -16.54
N MET A 122 -6.55 -16.20 -15.82
CA MET A 122 -7.50 -15.10 -15.64
C MET A 122 -7.62 -14.22 -16.89
N SER A 123 -8.85 -13.75 -17.20
CA SER A 123 -9.12 -12.86 -18.32
C SER A 123 -8.37 -11.52 -18.21
N HIS A 124 -7.99 -10.93 -19.33
CA HIS A 124 -7.25 -9.66 -19.39
C HIS A 124 -8.00 -8.50 -18.72
N GLY A 125 -9.33 -8.44 -18.88
CA GLY A 125 -10.14 -7.41 -18.23
C GLY A 125 -10.06 -7.46 -16.72
N LEU A 126 -10.06 -8.67 -16.14
CA LEU A 126 -9.93 -8.86 -14.69
C LEU A 126 -8.49 -8.70 -14.19
N LEU A 127 -7.49 -9.15 -14.96
CA LEU A 127 -6.07 -8.86 -14.69
C LEU A 127 -5.80 -7.35 -14.69
N PHE A 128 -6.40 -6.63 -15.65
CA PHE A 128 -6.32 -5.17 -15.67
C PHE A 128 -6.96 -4.56 -14.43
N TRP A 129 -8.19 -4.98 -14.05
CA TRP A 129 -8.86 -4.48 -12.85
C TRP A 129 -8.03 -4.74 -11.60
N ARG A 130 -7.54 -5.96 -11.43
CA ARG A 130 -6.68 -6.40 -10.34
C ARG A 130 -5.47 -5.46 -10.15
N SER A 131 -4.75 -5.17 -11.22
CA SER A 131 -3.57 -4.29 -11.16
C SER A 131 -3.93 -2.81 -11.09
N PHE A 132 -5.05 -2.41 -11.71
CA PHE A 132 -5.53 -1.04 -11.66
C PHE A 132 -5.99 -0.64 -10.24
N THR A 133 -6.51 -1.59 -9.44
CA THR A 133 -6.81 -1.33 -8.03
C THR A 133 -5.56 -0.91 -7.24
N HIS A 134 -4.37 -1.43 -7.56
CA HIS A 134 -3.10 -0.96 -6.98
C HIS A 134 -2.82 0.50 -7.32
N TRP A 135 -3.01 0.88 -8.58
CA TRP A 135 -2.78 2.24 -9.02
C TRP A 135 -3.72 3.23 -8.33
N VAL A 136 -5.00 2.87 -8.21
CA VAL A 136 -6.01 3.67 -7.52
C VAL A 136 -5.73 3.72 -6.00
N GLY A 137 -5.38 2.59 -5.39
CA GLY A 137 -5.08 2.47 -3.97
C GLY A 137 -3.78 3.16 -3.56
N GLY A 138 -2.76 3.19 -4.44
CA GLY A 138 -1.44 3.73 -4.15
C GLY A 138 -1.45 5.21 -3.74
N MET A 139 -2.23 6.04 -4.43
CA MET A 139 -2.38 7.46 -4.10
C MET A 139 -3.54 7.78 -3.15
N GLY A 140 -4.33 6.76 -2.77
CA GLY A 140 -5.49 6.92 -1.91
C GLY A 140 -6.73 7.40 -2.65
N VAL A 141 -7.80 6.62 -2.55
CA VAL A 141 -9.07 6.86 -3.25
C VAL A 141 -9.73 8.15 -2.78
N LEU A 142 -9.64 8.47 -1.50
CA LEU A 142 -10.28 9.65 -0.92
C LEU A 142 -9.56 10.95 -1.27
N VAL A 143 -8.24 10.89 -1.48
CA VAL A 143 -7.48 12.03 -2.02
C VAL A 143 -7.98 12.35 -3.44
N PHE A 144 -8.22 11.32 -4.27
CA PHE A 144 -8.80 11.48 -5.61
C PHE A 144 -10.17 12.16 -5.56
N ILE A 145 -11.05 11.73 -4.65
CA ILE A 145 -12.38 12.31 -4.49
C ILE A 145 -12.32 13.73 -3.96
N THR A 146 -11.41 14.06 -3.06
CA THR A 146 -11.23 15.44 -2.57
C THR A 146 -10.75 16.37 -3.67
N MET A 147 -9.94 15.86 -4.60
CA MET A 147 -9.52 16.60 -5.79
C MET A 147 -10.72 16.99 -6.69
N ILE A 148 -11.65 16.04 -6.90
CA ILE A 148 -12.82 16.24 -7.75
C ILE A 148 -13.88 17.10 -7.05
N SER A 149 -14.14 16.88 -5.76
CA SER A 149 -15.28 17.46 -5.02
C SER A 149 -15.15 18.94 -4.64
N GLY A 150 -13.98 19.55 -4.75
CA GLY A 150 -13.79 21.00 -4.67
C GLY A 150 -13.97 21.70 -3.32
N SER A 151 -14.20 21.01 -2.21
CA SER A 151 -14.46 21.61 -0.89
C SER A 151 -13.17 21.77 -0.06
N SER A 152 -12.72 23.00 0.22
CA SER A 152 -11.39 23.32 0.75
C SER A 152 -11.12 22.92 2.22
N ASP A 153 -12.08 23.07 3.12
CA ASP A 153 -11.84 22.83 4.56
C ASP A 153 -12.06 21.38 5.01
N ARG A 154 -12.86 20.62 4.27
CA ARG A 154 -13.17 19.21 4.56
C ARG A 154 -12.08 18.27 4.15
N SER A 155 -11.36 18.61 3.09
CA SER A 155 -10.29 17.79 2.50
C SER A 155 -9.14 17.56 3.48
N MET A 156 -8.87 18.48 4.41
CA MET A 156 -7.73 18.37 5.32
C MET A 156 -7.91 17.23 6.34
N ASN A 157 -9.12 17.02 6.86
CA ASN A 157 -9.36 15.94 7.83
C ASN A 157 -9.32 14.55 7.17
N ILE A 158 -9.82 14.47 5.93
CA ILE A 158 -9.73 13.23 5.12
C ILE A 158 -8.28 12.98 4.71
N LEU A 159 -7.57 14.00 4.22
CA LEU A 159 -6.17 13.89 3.82
C LEU A 159 -5.28 13.46 4.98
N LYS A 160 -5.49 14.02 6.17
CA LYS A 160 -4.76 13.61 7.39
C LYS A 160 -5.08 12.18 7.82
N ALA A 161 -6.30 11.69 7.55
CA ALA A 161 -6.71 10.34 7.89
C ALA A 161 -6.18 9.29 6.88
N GLU A 162 -5.98 9.67 5.62
CA GLU A 162 -5.54 8.78 4.54
C GLU A 162 -4.03 8.84 4.27
N MET A 163 -3.40 9.98 4.54
CA MET A 163 -1.94 10.16 4.41
C MET A 163 -1.35 10.54 5.77
N PRO A 164 -1.41 9.67 6.76
CA PRO A 164 -0.85 9.95 8.06
C PRO A 164 0.68 9.86 8.02
N GLY A 165 1.30 10.77 8.71
CA GLY A 165 2.73 10.82 8.91
C GLY A 165 3.02 11.78 10.06
N PRO A 166 4.17 11.67 10.72
CA PRO A 166 4.52 12.52 11.85
C PRO A 166 4.60 14.01 11.49
N VAL A 167 4.73 14.33 10.20
CA VAL A 167 4.74 15.71 9.68
C VAL A 167 4.06 15.78 8.32
N VAL A 168 2.81 16.20 8.27
CA VAL A 168 2.14 16.55 7.00
C VAL A 168 2.51 17.99 6.66
N GLY A 169 3.56 18.18 5.86
CA GLY A 169 3.89 19.49 5.29
C GLY A 169 2.84 19.92 4.25
N LYS A 170 2.26 21.12 4.40
CA LYS A 170 1.45 21.72 3.34
C LYS A 170 2.36 22.17 2.21
N LEU A 171 2.22 21.60 1.00
CA LEU A 171 2.94 22.04 -0.20
C LEU A 171 2.40 23.35 -0.75
N THR A 172 1.08 23.55 -0.64
CA THR A 172 0.37 24.72 -1.14
C THR A 172 -0.63 25.22 -0.09
N PRO A 173 -1.08 26.48 -0.17
CA PRO A 173 -2.09 27.03 0.74
C PRO A 173 -3.41 26.26 0.69
N ARG A 174 -3.75 25.66 -0.48
CA ARG A 174 -4.98 24.89 -0.66
C ARG A 174 -4.69 23.41 -0.82
N THR A 175 -5.34 22.59 -0.04
CA THR A 175 -5.22 21.11 -0.04
C THR A 175 -5.50 20.48 -1.40
N ARG A 176 -6.45 21.07 -2.15
CA ARG A 176 -6.80 20.62 -3.50
C ARG A 176 -5.64 20.76 -4.49
N ASP A 177 -4.90 21.85 -4.41
CA ASP A 177 -3.76 22.10 -5.30
C ASP A 177 -2.61 21.15 -4.97
N THR A 178 -2.38 20.86 -3.68
CA THR A 178 -1.43 19.82 -3.25
C THR A 178 -1.81 18.46 -3.84
N ALA A 179 -3.07 18.04 -3.71
CA ALA A 179 -3.55 16.77 -4.26
C ALA A 179 -3.34 16.70 -5.79
N ARG A 180 -3.71 17.77 -6.52
CA ARG A 180 -3.53 17.83 -7.98
C ARG A 180 -2.07 17.64 -8.40
N VAL A 181 -1.15 18.33 -7.73
CA VAL A 181 0.28 18.22 -8.04
C VAL A 181 0.79 16.80 -7.79
N LEU A 182 0.42 16.19 -6.65
CA LEU A 182 0.81 14.82 -6.33
C LEU A 182 0.26 13.81 -7.34
N TYR A 183 -1.02 13.96 -7.76
CA TYR A 183 -1.61 13.10 -8.81
C TYR A 183 -0.94 13.29 -10.17
N LEU A 184 -0.61 14.53 -10.54
CA LEU A 184 0.11 14.80 -11.80
C LEU A 184 1.48 14.14 -11.80
N LEU A 185 2.21 14.23 -10.69
CA LEU A 185 3.51 13.56 -10.52
C LEU A 185 3.37 12.03 -10.60
N TYR A 186 2.37 11.48 -9.93
CA TYR A 186 2.07 10.06 -9.94
C TYR A 186 1.76 9.55 -11.36
N PHE A 187 0.92 10.29 -12.09
CA PHE A 187 0.61 10.00 -13.49
C PHE A 187 1.85 10.10 -14.39
N LEU A 188 2.66 11.14 -14.20
CA LEU A 188 3.90 11.33 -14.98
C LEU A 188 4.89 10.19 -14.76
N ILE A 189 5.11 9.78 -13.50
CA ILE A 189 5.98 8.64 -13.17
C ILE A 189 5.44 7.35 -13.81
N THR A 190 4.12 7.13 -13.78
CA THR A 190 3.48 5.98 -14.44
C THR A 190 3.74 6.02 -15.96
N ALA A 191 3.53 7.14 -16.61
CA ALA A 191 3.73 7.28 -18.06
C ALA A 191 5.19 7.05 -18.46
N VAL A 192 6.14 7.60 -17.70
CA VAL A 192 7.58 7.38 -17.95
C VAL A 192 7.93 5.91 -17.77
N LEU A 193 7.43 5.25 -16.73
CA LEU A 193 7.68 3.83 -16.50
C LEU A 193 7.13 2.97 -17.64
N VAL A 194 5.88 3.20 -18.07
CA VAL A 194 5.29 2.50 -19.24
C VAL A 194 6.18 2.67 -20.47
N GLY A 195 6.63 3.91 -20.74
CA GLY A 195 7.53 4.17 -21.87
C GLY A 195 8.84 3.38 -21.78
N MET A 196 9.46 3.30 -20.59
CA MET A 196 10.70 2.54 -20.40
C MET A 196 10.49 1.02 -20.51
N LEU A 197 9.35 0.49 -20.05
CA LEU A 197 9.02 -0.94 -20.21
C LEU A 197 8.77 -1.29 -21.68
N LEU A 198 8.07 -0.44 -22.43
CA LEU A 198 7.88 -0.61 -23.87
C LEU A 198 9.22 -0.59 -24.64
N LEU A 199 10.13 0.32 -24.29
CA LEU A 199 11.49 0.37 -24.87
C LEU A 199 12.28 -0.92 -24.55
N GLY A 200 11.98 -1.58 -23.41
CA GLY A 200 12.54 -2.88 -23.06
C GLY A 200 11.92 -4.07 -23.83
N GLY A 201 10.97 -3.83 -24.74
CA GLY A 201 10.29 -4.87 -25.51
C GLY A 201 9.13 -5.55 -24.77
N MET A 202 8.65 -4.99 -23.64
CA MET A 202 7.46 -5.51 -22.96
C MET A 202 6.19 -5.14 -23.74
N PRO A 203 5.21 -6.04 -23.94
CA PRO A 203 3.92 -5.72 -24.56
C PRO A 203 3.20 -4.57 -23.83
N LEU A 204 2.36 -3.82 -24.55
CA LEU A 204 1.65 -2.66 -23.98
C LEU A 204 0.78 -3.04 -22.78
N PHE A 205 0.03 -4.13 -22.86
CA PHE A 205 -0.81 -4.62 -21.78
C PHE A 205 0.03 -4.92 -20.52
N ASP A 206 1.09 -5.73 -20.68
CA ASP A 206 2.01 -6.08 -19.60
C ASP A 206 2.65 -4.82 -19.00
N SER A 207 3.09 -3.87 -19.86
CA SER A 207 3.70 -2.61 -19.43
C SER A 207 2.77 -1.76 -18.58
N LEU A 208 1.48 -1.66 -18.94
CA LEU A 208 0.47 -0.93 -18.17
C LEU A 208 0.22 -1.59 -16.82
N VAL A 209 -0.03 -2.90 -16.82
CA VAL A 209 -0.33 -3.67 -15.61
C VAL A 209 0.83 -3.63 -14.61
N HIS A 210 2.06 -3.85 -15.09
CA HIS A 210 3.25 -3.78 -14.23
C HIS A 210 3.57 -2.35 -13.78
N ALA A 211 3.31 -1.33 -14.62
CA ALA A 211 3.46 0.06 -14.19
C ALA A 211 2.49 0.41 -13.07
N PHE A 212 1.23 -0.05 -13.13
CA PHE A 212 0.26 0.15 -12.06
C PHE A 212 0.71 -0.49 -10.75
N GLY A 213 1.18 -1.74 -10.81
CA GLY A 213 1.69 -2.44 -9.64
C GLY A 213 2.97 -1.85 -9.08
N THR A 214 3.89 -1.36 -9.93
CA THR A 214 5.17 -0.75 -9.51
C THR A 214 4.94 0.62 -8.86
N VAL A 215 4.20 1.52 -9.53
CA VAL A 215 3.99 2.90 -9.05
C VAL A 215 3.03 2.92 -7.86
N GLY A 216 2.02 2.03 -7.87
CA GLY A 216 1.15 1.80 -6.72
C GLY A 216 1.83 1.06 -5.57
N THR A 217 3.02 0.47 -5.80
CA THR A 217 3.72 -0.39 -4.83
C THR A 217 2.87 -1.57 -4.35
N GLY A 218 2.23 -2.29 -5.30
CA GLY A 218 1.27 -3.33 -4.97
C GLY A 218 1.65 -4.76 -5.36
N GLY A 219 2.46 -4.96 -6.45
CA GLY A 219 3.10 -6.22 -6.75
C GLY A 219 2.29 -7.30 -7.45
N PHE A 220 1.05 -7.04 -7.85
CA PHE A 220 0.32 -8.00 -8.67
C PHE A 220 0.95 -8.14 -10.05
N GLY A 221 1.39 -9.34 -10.39
CA GLY A 221 1.86 -9.74 -11.70
C GLY A 221 0.76 -10.42 -12.53
N ILE A 222 1.07 -10.67 -13.81
CA ILE A 222 0.24 -11.41 -14.75
C ILE A 222 0.83 -12.77 -15.10
N LYS A 223 2.01 -13.08 -14.57
CA LYS A 223 2.70 -14.36 -14.73
C LYS A 223 2.89 -15.04 -13.40
N ALA A 224 2.92 -16.37 -13.39
CA ALA A 224 3.12 -17.18 -12.21
C ALA A 224 4.48 -16.94 -11.55
N ASP A 225 5.51 -16.61 -12.33
CA ASP A 225 6.87 -16.32 -11.88
C ASP A 225 7.12 -14.82 -11.60
N SER A 226 6.05 -14.01 -11.55
CA SER A 226 6.06 -12.56 -11.34
C SER A 226 6.93 -11.83 -12.41
N ILE A 227 8.13 -11.37 -12.06
CA ILE A 227 9.04 -10.62 -12.96
C ILE A 227 10.25 -11.47 -13.40
N ALA A 228 10.35 -12.73 -12.97
CA ALA A 228 11.54 -13.55 -13.19
C ALA A 228 11.83 -13.81 -14.68
N SER A 229 10.81 -14.07 -15.51
CA SER A 229 10.95 -14.35 -16.95
C SER A 229 11.24 -13.13 -17.82
N TYR A 230 11.11 -11.92 -17.30
CA TYR A 230 11.41 -10.71 -18.06
C TYR A 230 12.93 -10.43 -18.13
N SER A 231 13.34 -9.66 -19.12
CA SER A 231 14.75 -9.35 -19.38
C SER A 231 15.42 -8.64 -18.18
N PRO A 232 16.74 -8.76 -18.01
CA PRO A 232 17.49 -8.03 -16.98
C PRO A 232 17.31 -6.51 -17.03
N TYR A 233 17.07 -5.94 -18.22
CA TYR A 233 16.74 -4.53 -18.38
C TYR A 233 15.41 -4.18 -17.69
N ILE A 234 14.35 -4.94 -17.98
CA ILE A 234 13.01 -4.74 -17.39
C ILE A 234 13.09 -4.89 -15.87
N GLN A 235 13.77 -5.92 -15.36
CA GLN A 235 13.99 -6.13 -13.93
C GLN A 235 14.70 -4.91 -13.31
N GLY A 236 15.72 -4.37 -13.97
CA GLY A 236 16.44 -3.18 -13.52
C GLY A 236 15.57 -1.93 -13.49
N VAL A 237 14.78 -1.69 -14.55
CA VAL A 237 13.83 -0.57 -14.62
C VAL A 237 12.82 -0.65 -13.48
N ILE A 238 12.18 -1.81 -13.28
CA ILE A 238 11.20 -2.01 -12.19
C ILE A 238 11.87 -1.79 -10.83
N THR A 239 13.09 -2.31 -10.61
CA THR A 239 13.84 -2.09 -9.35
C THR A 239 14.01 -0.61 -9.05
N VAL A 240 14.49 0.16 -10.02
CA VAL A 240 14.72 1.61 -9.84
C VAL A 240 13.40 2.32 -9.53
N PHE A 241 12.32 2.02 -10.27
CA PHE A 241 11.03 2.67 -10.04
C PHE A 241 10.38 2.26 -8.73
N MET A 242 10.51 1.01 -8.27
CA MET A 242 10.10 0.61 -6.92
C MET A 242 10.79 1.49 -5.86
N ILE A 243 12.12 1.60 -5.92
CA ILE A 243 12.89 2.41 -4.98
C ILE A 243 12.46 3.89 -5.05
N LEU A 244 12.25 4.44 -6.24
CA LEU A 244 11.76 5.80 -6.41
C LEU A 244 10.35 5.99 -5.81
N CYS A 245 9.42 5.08 -6.03
CA CYS A 245 8.05 5.15 -5.48
C CYS A 245 8.02 4.99 -3.96
N GLY A 246 9.05 4.39 -3.35
CA GLY A 246 9.25 4.35 -1.90
C GLY A 246 9.71 5.67 -1.28
N ILE A 247 10.10 6.68 -2.08
CA ILE A 247 10.50 8.01 -1.61
C ILE A 247 9.26 8.89 -1.41
N ASN A 248 9.34 9.82 -0.47
CA ASN A 248 8.29 10.81 -0.21
C ASN A 248 7.99 11.67 -1.46
N PHE A 249 6.76 11.63 -1.97
CA PHE A 249 6.34 12.38 -3.16
C PHE A 249 6.48 13.91 -3.00
N ASN A 250 6.46 14.44 -1.78
CA ASN A 250 6.72 15.86 -1.54
C ASN A 250 8.14 16.26 -1.94
N LEU A 251 9.12 15.35 -1.87
CA LEU A 251 10.49 15.65 -2.28
C LEU A 251 10.60 15.85 -3.80
N TYR A 252 9.81 15.11 -4.59
CA TYR A 252 9.73 15.33 -6.04
C TYR A 252 9.16 16.70 -6.39
N TYR A 253 8.14 17.14 -5.64
CA TYR A 253 7.60 18.49 -5.80
C TYR A 253 8.65 19.56 -5.48
N LEU A 254 9.42 19.39 -4.39
CA LEU A 254 10.52 20.30 -4.05
C LEU A 254 11.63 20.32 -5.12
N LEU A 255 11.90 19.17 -5.76
CA LEU A 255 12.81 19.09 -6.89
C LEU A 255 12.32 19.92 -8.09
N LEU A 256 11.03 19.82 -8.43
CA LEU A 256 10.42 20.64 -9.50
C LEU A 256 10.50 22.14 -9.18
N LEU A 257 10.38 22.52 -7.92
CA LEU A 257 10.57 23.90 -7.46
C LEU A 257 12.05 24.33 -7.34
N ARG A 258 12.98 23.49 -7.79
CA ARG A 258 14.43 23.70 -7.71
C ARG A 258 14.97 23.91 -6.29
N GLN A 259 14.27 23.40 -5.27
CA GLN A 259 14.69 23.46 -3.86
C GLN A 259 15.60 22.30 -3.46
N TRP A 260 16.68 22.06 -4.21
CA TRP A 260 17.61 20.94 -4.03
C TRP A 260 18.16 20.81 -2.60
N ARG A 261 18.45 21.97 -1.97
CA ARG A 261 18.99 22.00 -0.61
C ARG A 261 18.03 21.39 0.42
N SER A 262 16.73 21.57 0.24
CA SER A 262 15.70 21.00 1.13
C SER A 262 15.62 19.49 0.96
N VAL A 263 15.73 18.98 -0.25
CA VAL A 263 15.73 17.54 -0.56
C VAL A 263 16.97 16.88 0.04
N LEU A 264 18.15 17.45 -0.16
CA LEU A 264 19.41 16.90 0.34
C LEU A 264 19.54 16.95 1.87
N ARG A 265 18.74 17.76 2.56
CA ARG A 265 18.68 17.84 4.03
C ARG A 265 17.66 16.89 4.65
N SER A 266 16.95 16.10 3.87
CA SER A 266 15.97 15.14 4.40
C SER A 266 16.68 13.95 5.02
N ASP A 267 16.60 13.84 6.36
CA ASP A 267 17.14 12.73 7.14
C ASP A 267 16.48 11.40 6.75
N GLU A 268 15.16 11.44 6.47
CA GLU A 268 14.39 10.26 6.08
C GLU A 268 14.87 9.69 4.75
N LEU A 269 15.11 10.53 3.74
CA LEU A 269 15.61 10.12 2.44
C LEU A 269 16.94 9.37 2.55
N TRP A 270 17.90 9.94 3.27
CA TRP A 270 19.22 9.33 3.43
C TRP A 270 19.19 8.05 4.25
N THR A 271 18.34 7.98 5.28
CA THR A 271 18.13 6.77 6.07
C THR A 271 17.54 5.66 5.19
N TYR A 272 16.52 5.97 4.39
CA TYR A 272 15.90 5.03 3.46
C TYR A 272 16.90 4.50 2.42
N LEU A 273 17.61 5.39 1.73
CA LEU A 273 18.62 4.99 0.74
C LEU A 273 19.76 4.20 1.38
N GLY A 274 20.19 4.58 2.59
CA GLY A 274 21.19 3.85 3.35
C GLY A 274 20.76 2.43 3.67
N LEU A 275 19.51 2.23 4.10
CA LEU A 275 18.94 0.89 4.34
C LEU A 275 18.93 0.05 3.06
N VAL A 276 18.50 0.62 1.92
CA VAL A 276 18.49 -0.08 0.62
C VAL A 276 19.90 -0.51 0.23
N VAL A 277 20.88 0.40 0.31
CA VAL A 277 22.27 0.10 -0.10
C VAL A 277 22.91 -0.94 0.81
N VAL A 278 22.77 -0.78 2.13
CA VAL A 278 23.37 -1.70 3.11
C VAL A 278 22.74 -3.11 3.00
N ALA A 279 21.41 -3.21 2.96
CA ALA A 279 20.73 -4.49 2.82
C ALA A 279 21.10 -5.17 1.49
N THR A 280 21.09 -4.44 0.38
CA THR A 280 21.51 -4.97 -0.92
C THR A 280 22.95 -5.45 -0.88
N GLY A 281 23.87 -4.71 -0.29
CA GLY A 281 25.27 -5.08 -0.18
C GLY A 281 25.47 -6.37 0.63
N VAL A 282 24.85 -6.48 1.81
CA VAL A 282 24.96 -7.66 2.67
C VAL A 282 24.36 -8.89 1.99
N ILE A 283 23.14 -8.79 1.42
CA ILE A 283 22.49 -9.90 0.71
C ILE A 283 23.32 -10.30 -0.53
N THR A 284 23.87 -9.35 -1.29
CA THR A 284 24.73 -9.66 -2.44
C THR A 284 25.94 -10.52 -2.03
N LEU A 285 26.56 -10.22 -0.88
CA LEU A 285 27.68 -10.99 -0.36
C LEU A 285 27.28 -12.39 0.10
N ASP A 286 26.12 -12.51 0.74
CA ASP A 286 25.57 -13.75 1.25
C ASP A 286 25.14 -14.72 0.11
N LEU A 287 24.67 -14.15 -1.02
CA LEU A 287 24.23 -14.92 -2.20
C LEU A 287 25.37 -15.43 -3.11
N ARG A 288 26.63 -15.12 -2.83
CA ARG A 288 27.76 -15.56 -3.67
C ARG A 288 27.85 -17.08 -3.83
N GLY A 289 27.42 -17.82 -2.82
CA GLY A 289 27.37 -19.29 -2.87
C GLY A 289 26.15 -19.86 -3.62
N VAL A 290 25.14 -19.04 -3.88
CA VAL A 290 23.89 -19.46 -4.54
C VAL A 290 23.94 -19.20 -6.04
N TYR A 291 24.42 -18.00 -6.44
CA TYR A 291 24.51 -17.58 -7.84
C TYR A 291 25.96 -17.43 -8.26
N GLY A 292 26.32 -17.97 -9.42
CA GLY A 292 27.73 -18.06 -9.88
C GLY A 292 28.37 -16.73 -10.31
N GLY A 293 27.65 -15.58 -10.24
CA GLY A 293 28.17 -14.29 -10.69
C GLY A 293 27.74 -13.12 -9.80
N LEU A 294 28.70 -12.25 -9.45
CA LEU A 294 28.44 -11.08 -8.58
C LEU A 294 27.35 -10.14 -9.15
N GLY A 295 27.31 -9.97 -10.47
CA GLY A 295 26.29 -9.14 -11.15
C GLY A 295 24.88 -9.72 -10.99
N THR A 296 24.73 -11.04 -11.05
CA THR A 296 23.46 -11.72 -10.81
C THR A 296 23.04 -11.60 -9.34
N CYS A 297 23.99 -11.82 -8.40
CA CYS A 297 23.73 -11.65 -6.97
C CYS A 297 23.26 -10.23 -6.68
N LEU A 298 23.93 -9.21 -7.22
CA LEU A 298 23.57 -7.81 -7.03
C LEU A 298 22.18 -7.49 -7.60
N ARG A 299 21.87 -7.96 -8.81
CA ARG A 299 20.56 -7.75 -9.43
C ARG A 299 19.44 -8.36 -8.62
N GLN A 300 19.58 -9.63 -8.21
CA GLN A 300 18.58 -10.33 -7.40
C GLN A 300 18.41 -9.68 -6.02
N ALA A 301 19.53 -9.37 -5.36
CA ALA A 301 19.50 -8.70 -4.05
C ALA A 301 18.83 -7.31 -4.13
N ALA A 302 19.23 -6.47 -5.10
CA ALA A 302 18.67 -5.15 -5.27
C ALA A 302 17.18 -5.18 -5.60
N PHE A 303 16.74 -6.14 -6.45
CA PHE A 303 15.34 -6.32 -6.77
C PHE A 303 14.52 -6.69 -5.54
N GLN A 304 14.94 -7.74 -4.79
CA GLN A 304 14.18 -8.21 -3.63
C GLN A 304 14.20 -7.19 -2.47
N VAL A 305 15.34 -6.53 -2.22
CA VAL A 305 15.40 -5.42 -1.24
C VAL A 305 14.49 -4.29 -1.65
N GLY A 306 14.55 -3.85 -2.91
CA GLY A 306 13.65 -2.82 -3.45
C GLY A 306 12.18 -3.21 -3.31
N SER A 307 11.83 -4.42 -3.70
CA SER A 307 10.47 -4.96 -3.62
C SER A 307 9.94 -5.00 -2.19
N VAL A 308 10.72 -5.52 -1.24
CA VAL A 308 10.27 -5.71 0.14
C VAL A 308 10.23 -4.41 0.92
N ILE A 309 11.28 -3.56 0.84
CA ILE A 309 11.31 -2.29 1.61
C ILE A 309 10.26 -1.28 1.12
N THR A 310 9.94 -1.32 -0.17
CA THR A 310 8.87 -0.47 -0.73
C THR A 310 7.50 -1.11 -0.62
N THR A 311 7.43 -2.29 -0.01
CA THR A 311 6.21 -3.07 0.13
C THR A 311 5.50 -3.32 -1.21
N THR A 312 6.27 -3.46 -2.29
CA THR A 312 5.73 -3.74 -3.62
C THR A 312 5.37 -5.21 -3.79
N GLY A 313 6.25 -6.14 -3.34
CA GLY A 313 5.95 -7.56 -3.35
C GLY A 313 6.25 -8.32 -4.66
N TYR A 314 6.79 -7.68 -5.69
CA TYR A 314 7.28 -8.39 -6.88
C TYR A 314 8.46 -9.31 -6.55
N ALA A 315 8.61 -10.39 -7.30
CA ALA A 315 9.71 -11.33 -7.15
C ALA A 315 10.40 -11.64 -8.50
N THR A 316 11.72 -11.81 -8.43
CA THR A 316 12.55 -12.35 -9.53
C THR A 316 13.19 -13.66 -9.18
N ALA A 317 13.07 -14.08 -7.92
CA ALA A 317 13.55 -15.34 -7.38
C ALA A 317 12.75 -15.73 -6.14
N ASP A 318 12.67 -17.02 -5.86
CA ASP A 318 12.12 -17.49 -4.59
C ASP A 318 13.16 -17.33 -3.49
N PHE A 319 12.97 -16.32 -2.64
CA PHE A 319 13.87 -16.08 -1.51
C PHE A 319 13.68 -17.05 -0.35
N ASN A 320 12.68 -17.95 -0.39
CA ASN A 320 12.56 -19.03 0.60
C ASN A 320 13.78 -19.96 0.60
N VAL A 321 14.41 -20.15 -0.57
CA VAL A 321 15.59 -20.99 -0.72
C VAL A 321 16.91 -20.24 -0.46
N TRP A 322 16.86 -18.94 -0.14
CA TRP A 322 18.05 -18.14 0.16
C TRP A 322 18.62 -18.45 1.55
N PRO A 323 19.89 -18.12 1.79
CA PRO A 323 20.51 -18.27 3.11
C PRO A 323 19.73 -17.56 4.21
N GLY A 324 19.82 -18.08 5.43
CA GLY A 324 19.06 -17.59 6.58
C GLY A 324 19.26 -16.10 6.88
N LEU A 325 20.48 -15.57 6.68
CA LEU A 325 20.77 -14.14 6.87
C LEU A 325 19.98 -13.27 5.88
N SER A 326 19.99 -13.63 4.60
CA SER A 326 19.25 -12.91 3.56
C SER A 326 17.75 -12.91 3.84
N ARG A 327 17.18 -14.05 4.23
CA ARG A 327 15.76 -14.19 4.62
C ARG A 327 15.41 -13.31 5.84
N ALA A 328 16.28 -13.32 6.86
CA ALA A 328 16.09 -12.53 8.07
C ALA A 328 16.13 -11.02 7.78
N ILE A 329 17.04 -10.57 6.90
CA ILE A 329 17.11 -9.15 6.48
C ILE A 329 15.84 -8.77 5.73
N LEU A 330 15.38 -9.57 4.75
CA LEU A 330 14.15 -9.29 4.02
C LEU A 330 12.95 -9.24 4.97
N PHE A 331 12.83 -10.19 5.89
CA PHE A 331 11.77 -10.19 6.90
C PHE A 331 11.79 -8.95 7.79
N ALA A 332 12.98 -8.51 8.23
CA ALA A 332 13.13 -7.28 9.00
C ALA A 332 12.73 -6.03 8.20
N LEU A 333 13.04 -5.98 6.89
CA LEU A 333 12.63 -4.88 6.01
C LEU A 333 11.12 -4.80 5.81
N MET A 334 10.37 -5.91 5.89
CA MET A 334 8.89 -5.90 5.83
C MET A 334 8.27 -5.02 6.90
N PHE A 335 8.89 -4.89 8.09
CA PHE A 335 8.38 -4.03 9.18
C PHE A 335 8.62 -2.55 8.92
N ILE A 336 9.73 -2.19 8.27
CA ILE A 336 10.16 -0.80 8.13
C ILE A 336 9.30 -0.05 7.10
N GLY A 337 9.18 -0.59 5.90
CA GLY A 337 8.48 0.05 4.79
C GLY A 337 9.23 1.21 4.15
N GLY A 338 8.53 2.02 3.32
CA GLY A 338 9.09 3.18 2.64
C GLY A 338 9.04 4.48 3.47
N CYS A 339 9.31 5.61 2.80
CA CYS A 339 9.22 6.94 3.42
C CYS A 339 7.75 7.34 3.69
N ALA A 340 7.53 8.20 4.69
CA ALA A 340 6.22 8.82 4.90
C ALA A 340 5.85 9.68 3.68
N GLY A 341 4.58 9.59 3.23
CA GLY A 341 4.13 10.30 2.03
C GLY A 341 4.62 9.67 0.72
N SER A 342 5.05 8.40 0.73
CA SER A 342 5.21 7.52 -0.43
C SER A 342 3.97 6.63 -0.59
N THR A 343 3.92 5.86 -1.68
CA THR A 343 2.88 4.84 -1.91
C THR A 343 3.06 3.58 -1.07
N ALA A 344 4.27 3.34 -0.55
CA ALA A 344 4.63 2.17 0.24
C ALA A 344 3.83 2.02 1.55
N GLY A 345 3.67 0.81 2.04
CA GLY A 345 3.10 0.47 3.36
C GLY A 345 4.13 0.47 4.50
N GLY A 346 3.92 -0.37 5.52
CA GLY A 346 4.81 -0.56 6.66
C GLY A 346 4.77 0.56 7.71
N LEU A 347 5.62 0.43 8.74
CA LEU A 347 5.74 1.38 9.86
C LEU A 347 6.17 2.78 9.43
N LYS A 348 6.83 2.90 8.28
CA LYS A 348 7.50 4.06 7.70
C LYS A 348 8.87 4.36 8.33
N VAL A 349 9.84 4.67 7.45
CA VAL A 349 11.23 5.00 7.86
C VAL A 349 11.28 6.13 8.87
N SER A 350 10.45 7.17 8.70
CA SER A 350 10.39 8.30 9.65
C SER A 350 10.05 7.88 11.07
N ARG A 351 9.06 6.97 11.26
CA ARG A 351 8.71 6.48 12.60
C ARG A 351 9.80 5.60 13.19
N ALA A 352 10.37 4.69 12.40
CA ALA A 352 11.50 3.87 12.85
C ALA A 352 12.67 4.74 13.29
N MET A 353 13.01 5.79 12.53
CA MET A 353 14.06 6.76 12.88
C MET A 353 13.74 7.53 14.15
N ILE A 354 12.49 8.01 14.32
CA ILE A 354 12.07 8.72 15.54
C ILE A 354 12.17 7.81 16.76
N LEU A 355 11.74 6.55 16.65
CA LEU A 355 11.84 5.55 17.73
C LEU A 355 13.29 5.31 18.13
N LEU A 356 14.19 5.06 17.18
CA LEU A 356 15.61 4.85 17.44
C LEU A 356 16.26 6.08 18.10
N ARG A 357 15.95 7.28 17.61
CA ARG A 357 16.45 8.54 18.21
C ARG A 357 15.88 8.77 19.61
N THR A 358 14.62 8.38 19.87
CA THR A 358 14.00 8.45 21.20
C THR A 358 14.67 7.48 22.16
N ILE A 359 14.90 6.22 21.76
CA ILE A 359 15.63 5.22 22.55
C ILE A 359 17.03 5.74 22.89
N ARG A 360 17.78 6.23 21.89
CA ARG A 360 19.11 6.80 22.10
C ARG A 360 19.11 7.97 23.07
N ARG A 361 18.09 8.83 23.00
CA ARG A 361 17.92 9.94 23.95
C ARG A 361 17.70 9.44 25.37
N GLU A 362 16.82 8.45 25.57
CA GLU A 362 16.54 7.91 26.90
C GLU A 362 17.78 7.22 27.51
N ILE A 363 18.54 6.46 26.71
CA ILE A 363 19.83 5.88 27.14
C ILE A 363 20.80 7.00 27.54
N ASN A 364 20.95 8.04 26.72
CA ASN A 364 21.81 9.18 27.04
C ASN A 364 21.38 9.92 28.35
N ARG A 365 20.07 9.98 28.59
CA ARG A 365 19.52 10.58 29.81
C ARG A 365 19.85 9.77 31.08
N LEU A 366 19.87 8.43 30.95
CA LEU A 366 20.27 7.56 32.06
C LEU A 366 21.76 7.74 32.40
N VAL A 367 22.61 7.91 31.36
CA VAL A 367 24.05 8.13 31.55
C VAL A 367 24.38 9.55 32.00
N HIS A 368 23.66 10.54 31.47
CA HIS A 368 23.87 11.97 31.75
C HIS A 368 22.55 12.67 32.14
N PRO A 369 22.04 12.50 33.38
CA PRO A 369 20.72 12.98 33.80
C PRO A 369 20.49 14.49 33.67
N ARG A 370 21.55 15.29 33.77
CA ARG A 370 21.50 16.76 33.67
C ARG A 370 21.52 17.28 32.20
N ARG A 371 21.76 16.41 31.21
CA ARG A 371 21.86 16.82 29.83
C ARG A 371 20.48 16.86 29.17
N VAL A 372 20.03 18.03 28.77
CA VAL A 372 18.79 18.20 28.01
C VAL A 372 19.09 17.93 26.50
N THR A 373 18.59 16.81 25.98
CA THR A 373 18.73 16.46 24.56
C THR A 373 17.37 16.43 23.90
N ALA A 374 17.21 17.17 22.79
CA ALA A 374 15.99 17.11 21.98
C ALA A 374 16.15 16.10 20.83
N VAL A 375 15.11 15.32 20.57
CA VAL A 375 15.03 14.50 19.35
C VAL A 375 14.79 15.45 18.18
N ARG A 376 15.63 15.39 17.15
CA ARG A 376 15.54 16.25 15.96
C ARG A 376 15.22 15.40 14.74
N CYS A 377 14.48 15.97 13.77
CA CYS A 377 14.26 15.42 12.45
C CYS A 377 14.35 16.55 11.44
N ASP A 378 15.10 16.37 10.36
CA ASP A 378 15.38 17.40 9.35
C ASP A 378 15.91 18.72 9.97
N GLY A 379 16.75 18.59 11.01
CA GLY A 379 17.32 19.72 11.75
C GLY A 379 16.37 20.40 12.74
N LYS A 380 15.09 20.04 12.81
CA LYS A 380 14.09 20.62 13.71
C LYS A 380 13.86 19.74 14.94
N ALA A 381 13.72 20.36 16.12
CA ALA A 381 13.36 19.64 17.32
C ALA A 381 11.91 19.15 17.24
N LEU A 382 11.68 17.88 17.56
CA LEU A 382 10.34 17.29 17.61
C LEU A 382 9.70 17.54 18.98
N GLY A 383 8.44 17.96 18.99
CA GLY A 383 7.63 18.09 20.20
C GLY A 383 7.42 16.73 20.90
N SER A 384 7.25 16.79 22.23
CA SER A 384 7.00 15.60 23.05
C SER A 384 5.73 14.84 22.63
N GLU A 385 4.70 15.53 22.16
CA GLU A 385 3.45 14.93 21.67
C GLU A 385 3.68 14.03 20.47
N VAL A 386 4.50 14.46 19.49
CA VAL A 386 4.84 13.66 18.30
C VAL A 386 5.60 12.40 18.70
N GLN A 387 6.58 12.53 19.60
CA GLN A 387 7.37 11.40 20.08
C GLN A 387 6.48 10.38 20.83
N ARG A 388 5.61 10.87 21.72
CA ARG A 388 4.64 10.04 22.45
C ARG A 388 3.67 9.36 21.48
N GLY A 389 3.15 10.10 20.48
CA GLY A 389 2.25 9.56 19.46
C GLY A 389 2.88 8.42 18.68
N VAL A 390 4.14 8.56 18.25
CA VAL A 390 4.89 7.50 17.53
C VAL A 390 5.11 6.27 18.44
N SER A 391 5.43 6.46 19.72
CA SER A 391 5.63 5.35 20.66
C SER A 391 4.33 4.59 20.94
N ILE A 392 3.20 5.29 21.12
CA ILE A 392 1.88 4.67 21.29
C ILE A 392 1.47 3.93 20.01
N TYR A 393 1.68 4.53 18.83
CA TYR A 393 1.41 3.87 17.56
C TYR A 393 2.20 2.57 17.42
N PHE A 394 3.48 2.56 17.75
CA PHE A 394 4.32 1.38 17.68
C PHE A 394 3.86 0.28 18.66
N ALA A 395 3.50 0.63 19.89
CA ALA A 395 2.95 -0.33 20.84
C ALA A 395 1.64 -0.96 20.32
N LEU A 396 0.73 -0.13 19.77
CA LEU A 396 -0.52 -0.59 19.16
C LEU A 396 -0.28 -1.47 17.93
N TYR A 397 0.68 -1.08 17.09
CA TYR A 397 1.12 -1.84 15.92
C TYR A 397 1.60 -3.26 16.31
N CYS A 398 2.47 -3.37 17.30
CA CYS A 398 2.93 -4.66 17.81
C CYS A 398 1.79 -5.50 18.40
N LEU A 399 0.87 -4.87 19.15
CA LEU A 399 -0.29 -5.53 19.71
C LEU A 399 -1.22 -6.09 18.62
N CYS A 400 -1.52 -5.31 17.58
CA CYS A 400 -2.37 -5.75 16.47
C CYS A 400 -1.76 -6.93 15.72
N ILE A 401 -0.44 -6.89 15.43
CA ILE A 401 0.26 -8.02 14.80
C ILE A 401 0.21 -9.26 15.69
N LEU A 402 0.46 -9.11 17.00
CA LEU A 402 0.41 -10.23 17.93
C LEU A 402 -0.98 -10.87 17.99
N VAL A 403 -2.03 -10.06 18.10
CA VAL A 403 -3.41 -10.56 18.14
C VAL A 403 -3.77 -11.27 16.84
N ALA A 404 -3.47 -10.66 15.68
CA ALA A 404 -3.72 -11.27 14.39
C ALA A 404 -2.95 -12.60 14.22
N PHE A 405 -1.69 -12.65 14.66
CA PHE A 405 -0.88 -13.87 14.65
C PHE A 405 -1.46 -14.97 15.52
N LEU A 406 -1.90 -14.65 16.74
CA LEU A 406 -2.52 -15.63 17.63
C LEU A 406 -3.82 -16.18 17.03
N CYS A 407 -4.65 -15.32 16.42
CA CYS A 407 -5.87 -15.78 15.73
C CYS A 407 -5.55 -16.68 14.51
N LEU A 408 -4.48 -16.39 13.77
CA LEU A 408 -4.07 -17.16 12.59
C LEU A 408 -3.36 -18.47 12.98
N SER A 409 -2.84 -18.59 14.20
CA SER A 409 -2.10 -19.78 14.66
C SER A 409 -2.93 -21.05 14.76
N GLY A 410 -4.26 -20.97 14.60
CA GLY A 410 -5.15 -22.14 14.46
C GLY A 410 -5.09 -22.80 13.08
N GLU A 411 -4.44 -22.19 12.09
CA GLU A 411 -4.28 -22.76 10.74
C GLU A 411 -3.14 -23.80 10.72
N PRO A 412 -3.21 -24.83 9.83
CA PRO A 412 -2.27 -25.95 9.79
C PRO A 412 -0.91 -25.63 9.14
N PHE A 413 -0.47 -24.38 9.24
CA PHE A 413 0.82 -23.92 8.71
C PHE A 413 1.86 -23.76 9.80
N THR A 414 3.14 -23.67 9.39
CA THR A 414 4.24 -23.42 10.32
C THR A 414 4.11 -22.03 10.96
N LEU A 415 4.70 -21.86 12.16
CA LEU A 415 4.73 -20.55 12.83
C LEU A 415 5.39 -19.47 11.96
N GLU A 416 6.43 -19.84 11.20
CA GLU A 416 7.10 -18.94 10.25
C GLU A 416 6.13 -18.45 9.17
N THR A 417 5.36 -19.36 8.57
CA THR A 417 4.37 -19.04 7.55
C THR A 417 3.27 -18.13 8.11
N ASN A 418 2.66 -18.50 9.24
CA ASN A 418 1.58 -17.72 9.86
C ASN A 418 2.06 -16.33 10.31
N LEU A 419 3.23 -16.23 10.94
CA LEU A 419 3.79 -14.95 11.37
C LEU A 419 4.11 -14.06 10.16
N SER A 420 4.77 -14.61 9.14
CA SER A 420 5.12 -13.84 7.95
C SER A 420 3.90 -13.44 7.14
N ALA A 421 2.84 -14.26 7.08
CA ALA A 421 1.57 -13.93 6.46
C ALA A 421 0.92 -12.71 7.12
N VAL A 422 0.86 -12.69 8.47
CA VAL A 422 0.32 -11.54 9.21
C VAL A 422 1.19 -10.31 9.00
N VAL A 423 2.52 -10.43 9.14
CA VAL A 423 3.44 -9.30 8.97
C VAL A 423 3.36 -8.73 7.56
N SER A 424 3.34 -9.59 6.55
CA SER A 424 3.22 -9.19 5.15
C SER A 424 1.90 -8.49 4.86
N CYS A 425 0.77 -9.05 5.28
CA CYS A 425 -0.55 -8.46 5.10
C CYS A 425 -0.70 -7.14 5.87
N PHE A 426 -0.24 -7.08 7.13
CA PHE A 426 -0.34 -5.88 7.95
C PHE A 426 0.55 -4.73 7.45
N ASN A 427 1.69 -5.05 6.84
CA ASN A 427 2.60 -4.05 6.25
C ASN A 427 2.36 -3.82 4.76
N ASN A 428 1.37 -4.47 4.16
CA ASN A 428 1.01 -4.36 2.75
C ASN A 428 2.19 -4.71 1.81
N VAL A 429 2.87 -5.84 2.07
CA VAL A 429 4.05 -6.30 1.30
C VAL A 429 3.68 -7.32 0.22
N GLY A 430 2.75 -8.24 0.53
CA GLY A 430 2.27 -9.32 -0.35
C GLY A 430 2.88 -10.68 -0.01
N PRO A 431 4.05 -11.04 -0.52
CA PRO A 431 4.67 -12.31 -0.18
C PRO A 431 5.20 -12.32 1.26
N GLY A 432 5.10 -13.49 1.91
CA GLY A 432 5.71 -13.78 3.20
C GLY A 432 6.86 -14.78 3.08
N LEU A 433 6.93 -15.72 4.02
CA LEU A 433 7.89 -16.83 4.05
C LEU A 433 7.11 -18.16 4.09
N GLY A 434 7.78 -19.24 3.70
CA GLY A 434 7.18 -20.57 3.67
C GLY A 434 6.09 -20.69 2.60
N ALA A 435 4.89 -21.18 2.97
CA ALA A 435 3.79 -21.43 2.04
C ALA A 435 3.24 -20.15 1.35
N VAL A 436 3.40 -18.97 1.97
CA VAL A 436 3.00 -17.67 1.41
C VAL A 436 4.17 -16.88 0.83
N GLY A 437 5.26 -17.57 0.50
CA GLY A 437 6.43 -16.98 -0.15
C GLY A 437 6.17 -16.54 -1.58
N PRO A 438 7.22 -16.09 -2.32
CA PRO A 438 7.09 -15.55 -3.68
C PRO A 438 6.44 -16.49 -4.69
N ALA A 439 6.62 -17.80 -4.53
CA ALA A 439 6.02 -18.85 -5.35
C ALA A 439 4.77 -19.47 -4.72
N GLY A 440 4.34 -18.99 -3.56
CA GLY A 440 3.19 -19.49 -2.82
C GLY A 440 1.93 -18.65 -3.02
N SER A 441 0.84 -19.09 -2.37
CA SER A 441 -0.43 -18.34 -2.39
C SER A 441 -1.13 -18.41 -1.03
N TYR A 442 -2.14 -17.56 -0.84
CA TYR A 442 -3.01 -17.57 0.34
C TYR A 442 -4.26 -18.45 0.13
N ALA A 443 -4.31 -19.23 -0.96
CA ALA A 443 -5.47 -20.04 -1.33
C ALA A 443 -5.91 -21.01 -0.23
N ASP A 444 -4.95 -21.66 0.42
CA ASP A 444 -5.20 -22.74 1.38
C ASP A 444 -5.61 -22.27 2.78
N TYR A 445 -5.60 -20.97 3.05
CA TYR A 445 -6.15 -20.44 4.30
C TYR A 445 -7.67 -20.52 4.32
N SER A 446 -8.25 -20.74 5.51
CA SER A 446 -9.70 -20.74 5.70
C SER A 446 -10.32 -19.38 5.35
N ALA A 447 -11.61 -19.35 5.00
CA ALA A 447 -12.33 -18.13 4.70
C ALA A 447 -12.28 -17.11 5.87
N LEU A 448 -12.31 -17.57 7.12
CA LEU A 448 -12.20 -16.71 8.29
C LEU A 448 -10.80 -16.08 8.39
N SER A 449 -9.76 -16.86 8.16
CA SER A 449 -8.37 -16.37 8.17
C SER A 449 -8.10 -15.39 7.03
N LYS A 450 -8.67 -15.60 5.84
CA LYS A 450 -8.62 -14.63 4.74
C LYS A 450 -9.31 -13.31 5.10
N LEU A 451 -10.46 -13.35 5.77
CA LEU A 451 -11.12 -12.13 6.26
C LEU A 451 -10.30 -11.42 7.33
N LEU A 452 -9.68 -12.17 8.26
CA LEU A 452 -8.77 -11.62 9.27
C LEU A 452 -7.57 -10.92 8.62
N LEU A 453 -6.94 -11.57 7.64
CA LEU A 453 -5.82 -11.00 6.89
C LEU A 453 -6.26 -9.78 6.06
N SER A 454 -7.48 -9.79 5.48
CA SER A 454 -8.06 -8.62 4.81
C SER A 454 -8.22 -7.44 5.76
N MET A 455 -8.68 -7.68 6.99
CA MET A 455 -8.75 -6.66 8.04
C MET A 455 -7.34 -6.16 8.42
N ALA A 456 -6.34 -7.05 8.50
CA ALA A 456 -4.96 -6.68 8.75
C ALA A 456 -4.40 -5.76 7.65
N MET A 457 -4.67 -6.07 6.36
CA MET A 457 -4.29 -5.21 5.22
C MET A 457 -4.92 -3.82 5.29
N LEU A 458 -6.22 -3.74 5.61
CA LEU A 458 -6.93 -2.48 5.79
C LEU A 458 -6.38 -1.67 6.98
N MET A 459 -6.09 -2.33 8.11
CA MET A 459 -5.49 -1.68 9.29
C MET A 459 -4.10 -1.14 8.98
N GLY A 460 -3.29 -1.88 8.25
CA GLY A 460 -1.97 -1.44 7.81
C GLY A 460 -2.04 -0.22 6.91
N ARG A 461 -2.87 -0.29 5.85
CA ARG A 461 -3.02 0.79 4.87
C ARG A 461 -3.57 2.08 5.46
N LEU A 462 -4.56 1.97 6.36
CA LEU A 462 -5.23 3.09 7.02
C LEU A 462 -4.55 3.52 8.33
N GLU A 463 -3.37 2.97 8.64
CA GLU A 463 -2.60 3.27 9.84
C GLU A 463 -3.38 3.07 11.15
N ILE A 464 -4.11 1.96 11.26
CA ILE A 464 -4.77 1.42 12.45
C ILE A 464 -5.95 2.27 12.96
N TYR A 465 -5.73 3.58 13.25
CA TYR A 465 -6.72 4.43 13.93
C TYR A 465 -8.10 4.51 13.23
N PRO A 466 -8.23 4.70 11.91
CA PRO A 466 -9.53 4.76 11.26
C PRO A 466 -10.36 3.49 11.46
N MET A 467 -9.72 2.33 11.38
CA MET A 467 -10.39 1.04 11.56
C MET A 467 -10.81 0.84 13.03
N LEU A 468 -9.93 1.13 14.00
CA LEU A 468 -10.28 1.02 15.42
C LEU A 468 -11.39 1.98 15.84
N VAL A 469 -11.36 3.23 15.33
CA VAL A 469 -12.42 4.21 15.57
C VAL A 469 -13.74 3.73 14.97
N ALA A 470 -13.73 3.18 13.76
CA ALA A 470 -14.94 2.65 13.11
C ALA A 470 -15.52 1.42 13.85
N LEU A 471 -14.66 0.59 14.44
CA LEU A 471 -15.08 -0.61 15.20
C LEU A 471 -15.52 -0.28 16.64
N SER A 472 -15.20 0.90 17.18
CA SER A 472 -15.53 1.26 18.56
C SER A 472 -17.03 1.57 18.74
N PRO A 473 -17.77 0.83 19.59
CA PRO A 473 -19.21 1.08 19.82
C PRO A 473 -19.52 2.47 20.38
N SER A 474 -18.60 3.04 21.19
CA SER A 474 -18.75 4.38 21.78
C SER A 474 -18.84 5.48 20.73
N VAL A 475 -18.24 5.25 19.58
CA VAL A 475 -18.21 6.22 18.47
C VAL A 475 -19.58 6.33 17.78
N TRP A 476 -20.39 5.27 17.80
CA TRP A 476 -21.70 5.21 17.14
C TRP A 476 -22.85 5.68 18.05
N ARG A 477 -22.60 5.79 19.36
CA ARG A 477 -23.59 6.35 20.29
C ARG A 477 -23.72 7.86 20.08
N LYS A 478 -24.97 8.36 20.16
CA LYS A 478 -25.24 9.80 20.25
C LYS A 478 -24.96 10.21 21.68
N ASP A 479 -24.01 11.10 21.88
CA ASP A 479 -23.95 11.92 23.09
C ASP A 479 -25.05 12.94 23.03
#